data_1d263a6b0365ce50bf348801551a3aaa
#
_entry.id   1d263a6b0365ce50bf348801551a3aaa
#
_cell.length_a   1.000
_cell.length_b   1.000
_cell.length_c   1.000
_cell.angle_alpha   90.00
_cell.angle_beta   90.00
_cell.angle_gamma   90.00
#
_symmetry.space_group_name_H-M   'P 1'
#
loop_
_entity.id
_entity.type
_entity.pdbx_description
1 polymer ?
#
loop_
_entity_poly.entity_id
_entity_poly.type
_entity_poly.pdbx_seq_one_letter_code
_entity_poly.pdbx_strand_id
1 'polypeptide(L)'
;MNLFGTAGIRGGVEERVTPSLALAVGRAVGAEIRLRSEESSSEPSSEPTVVLARDGRVTGPALAAAMEAGLAAGGVDVRRAGQLPTPALAHASRGRYGVMLTASHNPPTDNGIKLFRDGTEFDRDAERAVEERVADEAAVAPWDEWTEATRTDPLDGYLDDVREYAAGFGAPLDGLRVAVDCGNGMSAPATPTVLRELGADVVTLNGNVDGHFPGRGSKPTPETLADLRAFVADANEGVDDPGRQRPDAEGAGDGDAEGFAFGIGHDGDADRIVIVDADGEVVHEDTVLAVLAERYTRESDAADPVVVTTPNASGRIDERVRAAGGRVERVRLGALHEGIAAVREEANEAGTLGEAGAVGEAGAAGEVGDDTRIVFAAEPWKHIHVAFGGWIDGVASAAVIARLVADEGLDALREPVTERPYRKVSVSCPDDAKESVMDRLETTLPDAFPDAAVDTDHGVRLEFADASWTLVRPSGTEPYVRVYAESDDVDALVAEVEDVVESAVAAA
;
A
#
# COMPACT_ATOMS: atom_id res chain seq x y z
N MET A 1 -10.63 -24.43 -5.52
CA MET A 1 -9.46 -24.36 -4.59
C MET A 1 -9.29 -22.90 -4.27
N ASN A 2 -9.24 -22.47 -3.02
CA ASN A 2 -9.07 -21.05 -2.70
C ASN A 2 -7.56 -20.78 -2.56
N LEU A 3 -6.92 -20.34 -3.65
CA LEU A 3 -5.47 -20.05 -3.66
C LEU A 3 -5.18 -18.63 -3.21
N PHE A 4 -5.96 -17.65 -3.73
CA PHE A 4 -5.76 -16.24 -3.44
C PHE A 4 -6.33 -15.86 -2.06
N GLY A 5 -5.56 -15.07 -1.33
CA GLY A 5 -5.98 -14.39 -0.11
C GLY A 5 -6.31 -12.92 -0.37
N THR A 6 -6.24 -12.09 0.67
CA THR A 6 -6.49 -10.63 0.56
C THR A 6 -5.43 -9.88 -0.27
N ALA A 7 -4.25 -10.46 -0.47
CA ALA A 7 -3.14 -9.82 -1.20
C ALA A 7 -2.30 -10.87 -1.93
N GLY A 8 -2.88 -11.51 -2.92
CA GLY A 8 -2.25 -12.58 -3.70
C GLY A 8 -2.20 -13.94 -2.99
N ILE A 9 -1.46 -14.88 -3.55
CA ILE A 9 -1.19 -16.20 -2.98
C ILE A 9 -0.01 -16.06 -2.01
N ARG A 10 -0.13 -16.49 -0.74
CA ARG A 10 0.94 -16.41 0.26
C ARG A 10 0.99 -17.62 1.16
N GLY A 11 2.17 -17.95 1.68
CA GLY A 11 2.35 -18.98 2.70
C GLY A 11 3.74 -19.60 2.70
N GLY A 12 3.92 -20.60 3.56
CA GLY A 12 5.16 -21.35 3.69
C GLY A 12 5.56 -22.03 2.39
N VAL A 13 6.85 -21.92 2.03
CA VAL A 13 7.37 -22.42 0.74
C VAL A 13 7.48 -23.95 0.69
N GLU A 14 7.45 -24.61 1.83
CA GLU A 14 7.52 -26.08 1.91
C GLU A 14 6.16 -26.75 1.73
N GLU A 15 5.06 -26.01 2.00
CA GLU A 15 3.72 -26.58 2.04
C GLU A 15 2.77 -25.96 1.02
N ARG A 16 2.82 -24.63 0.83
CA ARG A 16 1.82 -23.90 0.04
C ARG A 16 2.42 -23.26 -1.22
N VAL A 17 3.40 -22.35 -1.09
CA VAL A 17 3.97 -21.61 -2.22
C VAL A 17 5.19 -22.34 -2.77
N THR A 18 4.95 -23.53 -3.31
CA THR A 18 6.00 -24.42 -3.84
C THR A 18 6.36 -24.09 -5.28
N PRO A 19 7.52 -24.53 -5.80
CA PRO A 19 7.84 -24.45 -7.22
C PRO A 19 6.79 -25.13 -8.12
N SER A 20 6.15 -26.20 -7.66
CA SER A 20 5.07 -26.87 -8.40
C SER A 20 3.84 -25.98 -8.54
N LEU A 21 3.46 -25.25 -7.47
CA LEU A 21 2.38 -24.27 -7.54
C LEU A 21 2.75 -23.11 -8.47
N ALA A 22 3.97 -22.57 -8.36
CA ALA A 22 4.42 -21.48 -9.23
C ALA A 22 4.38 -21.86 -10.72
N LEU A 23 4.78 -23.09 -11.06
CA LEU A 23 4.65 -23.63 -12.42
C LEU A 23 3.18 -23.71 -12.88
N ALA A 24 2.29 -24.23 -12.02
CA ALA A 24 0.88 -24.36 -12.32
C ALA A 24 0.19 -23.00 -12.52
N VAL A 25 0.48 -22.03 -11.63
CA VAL A 25 -0.02 -20.65 -11.75
C VAL A 25 0.51 -20.00 -13.02
N GLY A 26 1.81 -20.17 -13.35
CA GLY A 26 2.40 -19.64 -14.57
C GLY A 26 1.68 -20.16 -15.83
N ARG A 27 1.39 -21.46 -15.88
CA ARG A 27 0.61 -22.07 -16.98
C ARG A 27 -0.81 -21.50 -17.05
N ALA A 28 -1.48 -21.37 -15.92
CA ALA A 28 -2.83 -20.84 -15.82
C ALA A 28 -2.90 -19.38 -16.29
N VAL A 29 -1.96 -18.54 -15.84
CA VAL A 29 -1.83 -17.13 -16.27
C VAL A 29 -1.53 -17.04 -17.77
N GLY A 30 -0.60 -17.86 -18.30
CA GLY A 30 -0.30 -17.89 -19.73
C GLY A 30 -1.52 -18.27 -20.58
N ALA A 31 -2.28 -19.28 -20.14
CA ALA A 31 -3.51 -19.69 -20.83
C ALA A 31 -4.59 -18.60 -20.79
N GLU A 32 -4.76 -17.93 -19.64
CA GLU A 32 -5.73 -16.83 -19.48
C GLU A 32 -5.40 -15.65 -20.41
N ILE A 33 -4.13 -15.24 -20.43
CA ILE A 33 -3.66 -14.14 -21.28
C ILE A 33 -3.91 -14.44 -22.75
N ARG A 34 -3.60 -15.66 -23.20
CA ARG A 34 -3.79 -16.06 -24.57
C ARG A 34 -5.26 -16.04 -25.00
N LEU A 35 -6.16 -16.54 -24.19
CA LEU A 35 -7.61 -16.54 -24.46
C LEU A 35 -8.17 -15.11 -24.55
N ARG A 36 -7.78 -14.23 -23.64
CA ARG A 36 -8.19 -12.81 -23.71
C ARG A 36 -7.67 -12.11 -24.97
N SER A 37 -6.49 -12.48 -25.43
CA SER A 37 -5.90 -11.94 -26.68
C SER A 37 -6.67 -12.42 -27.91
N GLU A 38 -7.18 -13.65 -27.91
CA GLU A 38 -8.01 -14.21 -28.99
C GLU A 38 -9.42 -13.56 -29.03
N GLU A 39 -9.98 -13.21 -27.88
CA GLU A 39 -11.29 -12.57 -27.76
C GLU A 39 -11.27 -11.09 -28.18
N SER A 40 -10.14 -10.42 -27.99
CA SER A 40 -9.95 -9.01 -28.37
C SER A 40 -9.68 -8.90 -29.86
N SER A 41 -10.73 -8.84 -30.67
CA SER A 41 -10.69 -8.79 -32.16
C SER A 41 -10.25 -7.43 -32.74
N SER A 42 -9.75 -6.50 -31.96
CA SER A 42 -9.19 -5.23 -32.40
C SER A 42 -7.67 -5.33 -32.45
N GLU A 43 -7.12 -5.26 -33.69
CA GLU A 43 -5.70 -5.18 -34.07
C GLU A 43 -4.68 -5.83 -33.11
N PRO A 44 -3.74 -6.66 -33.55
CA PRO A 44 -2.71 -7.25 -32.72
C PRO A 44 -1.78 -6.15 -32.20
N SER A 45 -2.16 -5.49 -31.13
CA SER A 45 -1.25 -4.67 -30.37
C SER A 45 -0.33 -5.61 -29.62
N SER A 46 0.92 -5.75 -30.06
CA SER A 46 2.05 -6.46 -29.44
C SER A 46 1.70 -7.81 -28.78
N GLU A 47 2.51 -8.82 -29.03
CA GLU A 47 2.38 -10.13 -28.38
C GLU A 47 2.28 -9.95 -26.85
N PRO A 48 1.38 -10.69 -26.18
CA PRO A 48 1.15 -10.52 -24.75
C PRO A 48 2.42 -10.84 -23.96
N THR A 49 2.91 -9.83 -23.24
CA THR A 49 4.16 -9.91 -22.49
C THR A 49 3.89 -9.87 -21.00
N VAL A 50 4.60 -10.72 -20.23
CA VAL A 50 4.61 -10.73 -18.76
C VAL A 50 5.95 -10.27 -18.23
N VAL A 51 5.98 -9.25 -17.38
CA VAL A 51 7.16 -8.91 -16.58
C VAL A 51 7.18 -9.77 -15.32
N LEU A 52 8.26 -10.53 -15.12
CA LEU A 52 8.44 -11.40 -13.95
C LEU A 52 9.53 -10.83 -13.04
N ALA A 53 9.19 -10.50 -11.81
CA ALA A 53 10.13 -10.07 -10.79
C ALA A 53 9.94 -10.82 -9.46
N ARG A 54 10.86 -10.58 -8.54
CA ARG A 54 10.86 -11.13 -7.18
C ARG A 54 11.48 -10.17 -6.19
N ASP A 55 11.13 -10.33 -4.91
CA ASP A 55 11.82 -9.66 -3.81
C ASP A 55 13.18 -10.32 -3.47
N GLY A 56 13.76 -9.93 -2.33
CA GLY A 56 15.04 -10.41 -1.85
C GLY A 56 15.04 -11.83 -1.25
N ARG A 57 13.89 -12.47 -1.07
CA ARG A 57 13.76 -13.77 -0.39
C ARG A 57 14.59 -14.86 -1.05
N VAL A 58 15.25 -15.69 -0.23
CA VAL A 58 16.18 -16.73 -0.71
C VAL A 58 15.52 -17.80 -1.59
N THR A 59 14.21 -18.02 -1.43
CA THR A 59 13.43 -18.98 -2.21
C THR A 59 12.94 -18.42 -3.56
N GLY A 60 13.01 -17.10 -3.74
CA GLY A 60 12.58 -16.40 -4.94
C GLY A 60 13.16 -16.93 -6.25
N PRO A 61 14.48 -17.23 -6.37
CA PRO A 61 15.06 -17.75 -7.61
C PRO A 61 14.44 -19.06 -8.11
N ALA A 62 14.14 -19.99 -7.18
CA ALA A 62 13.54 -21.28 -7.56
C ALA A 62 12.08 -21.11 -8.00
N LEU A 63 11.32 -20.26 -7.30
CA LEU A 63 9.94 -19.94 -7.66
C LEU A 63 9.88 -19.21 -9.01
N ALA A 64 10.80 -18.25 -9.24
CA ALA A 64 10.86 -17.52 -10.51
C ALA A 64 11.15 -18.43 -11.71
N ALA A 65 12.07 -19.38 -11.56
CA ALA A 65 12.37 -20.35 -12.62
C ALA A 65 11.15 -21.24 -12.95
N ALA A 66 10.41 -21.67 -11.92
CA ALA A 66 9.20 -22.47 -12.12
C ALA A 66 8.06 -21.65 -12.75
N MET A 67 7.84 -20.42 -12.28
CA MET A 67 6.84 -19.50 -12.84
C MET A 67 7.13 -19.20 -14.30
N GLU A 68 8.38 -18.86 -14.63
CA GLU A 68 8.84 -18.61 -15.99
C GLU A 68 8.60 -19.80 -16.92
N ALA A 69 8.96 -21.01 -16.48
CA ALA A 69 8.70 -22.21 -17.25
C ALA A 69 7.19 -22.43 -17.52
N GLY A 70 6.34 -22.10 -16.55
CA GLY A 70 4.90 -22.17 -16.69
C GLY A 70 4.35 -21.15 -17.70
N LEU A 71 4.78 -19.89 -17.60
CA LEU A 71 4.40 -18.81 -18.52
C LEU A 71 4.86 -19.09 -19.96
N ALA A 72 6.11 -19.46 -20.14
CA ALA A 72 6.67 -19.78 -21.44
C ALA A 72 5.97 -20.98 -22.12
N ALA A 73 5.67 -22.05 -21.34
CA ALA A 73 4.88 -23.17 -21.82
C ALA A 73 3.40 -22.80 -22.06
N GLY A 74 2.91 -21.74 -21.45
CA GLY A 74 1.61 -21.14 -21.72
C GLY A 74 1.56 -20.30 -23.00
N GLY A 75 2.71 -20.08 -23.68
CA GLY A 75 2.80 -19.34 -24.94
C GLY A 75 2.83 -17.83 -24.77
N VAL A 76 3.37 -17.33 -23.65
CA VAL A 76 3.44 -15.89 -23.34
C VAL A 76 4.90 -15.45 -23.20
N ASP A 77 5.26 -14.33 -23.83
CA ASP A 77 6.59 -13.74 -23.71
C ASP A 77 6.90 -13.31 -22.28
N VAL A 78 8.05 -13.73 -21.74
CA VAL A 78 8.48 -13.41 -20.40
C VAL A 78 9.65 -12.43 -20.42
N ARG A 79 9.49 -11.32 -19.72
CA ARG A 79 10.56 -10.37 -19.42
C ARG A 79 11.00 -10.52 -17.98
N ARG A 80 12.16 -11.14 -17.78
CA ARG A 80 12.73 -11.38 -16.46
C ARG A 80 13.41 -10.12 -15.93
N ALA A 81 12.79 -9.47 -14.93
CA ALA A 81 13.32 -8.25 -14.34
C ALA A 81 14.22 -8.50 -13.10
N GLY A 82 14.26 -9.72 -12.58
CA GLY A 82 15.13 -10.05 -11.43
C GLY A 82 14.55 -9.57 -10.10
N GLN A 83 15.41 -8.94 -9.28
CA GLN A 83 14.98 -8.36 -7.98
C GLN A 83 14.48 -6.94 -8.19
N LEU A 84 13.23 -6.68 -7.79
CA LEU A 84 12.60 -5.36 -7.85
C LEU A 84 11.74 -5.12 -6.60
N PRO A 85 11.54 -3.86 -6.21
CA PRO A 85 10.40 -3.47 -5.38
C PRO A 85 9.07 -3.81 -6.08
N THR A 86 8.05 -4.17 -5.30
CA THR A 86 6.70 -4.42 -5.85
C THR A 86 6.17 -3.24 -6.68
N PRO A 87 6.28 -1.96 -6.24
CA PRO A 87 5.85 -0.84 -7.06
C PRO A 87 6.61 -0.71 -8.39
N ALA A 88 7.91 -1.01 -8.44
CA ALA A 88 8.66 -0.98 -9.69
C ALA A 88 8.20 -2.07 -10.69
N LEU A 89 7.79 -3.25 -10.20
CA LEU A 89 7.17 -4.25 -11.07
C LEU A 89 5.80 -3.77 -11.57
N ALA A 90 4.96 -3.23 -10.70
CA ALA A 90 3.64 -2.71 -11.08
C ALA A 90 3.80 -1.63 -12.17
N HIS A 91 4.70 -0.67 -11.97
CA HIS A 91 5.08 0.32 -12.98
C HIS A 91 5.51 -0.31 -14.30
N ALA A 92 6.39 -1.32 -14.27
CA ALA A 92 6.88 -2.02 -15.46
C ALA A 92 5.79 -2.85 -16.17
N SER A 93 4.68 -3.15 -15.49
CA SER A 93 3.54 -3.90 -16.03
C SER A 93 2.50 -3.01 -16.72
N ARG A 94 2.71 -1.68 -16.81
CA ARG A 94 1.83 -0.78 -17.58
C ARG A 94 1.72 -1.23 -19.04
N GLY A 95 0.51 -1.35 -19.54
CA GLY A 95 0.19 -1.85 -20.88
C GLY A 95 0.50 -3.34 -21.10
N ARG A 96 0.76 -4.12 -20.03
CA ARG A 96 1.06 -5.56 -20.08
C ARG A 96 0.74 -6.26 -18.77
N TYR A 97 1.16 -7.50 -18.64
CA TYR A 97 0.98 -8.27 -17.41
C TYR A 97 2.25 -8.25 -16.54
N GLY A 98 2.08 -8.44 -15.23
CA GLY A 98 3.15 -8.54 -14.25
C GLY A 98 2.95 -9.71 -13.30
N VAL A 99 4.05 -10.34 -12.89
CA VAL A 99 4.08 -11.33 -11.81
C VAL A 99 5.16 -10.93 -10.82
N MET A 100 4.76 -10.71 -9.57
CA MET A 100 5.66 -10.45 -8.45
C MET A 100 5.71 -11.62 -7.49
N LEU A 101 6.91 -12.13 -7.25
CA LEU A 101 7.15 -13.18 -6.26
C LEU A 101 7.61 -12.53 -4.95
N THR A 102 6.68 -12.42 -4.02
CA THR A 102 6.89 -11.77 -2.72
C THR A 102 5.84 -12.20 -1.71
N ALA A 103 6.20 -12.29 -0.45
CA ALA A 103 5.27 -12.34 0.67
C ALA A 103 5.24 -11.04 1.48
N SER A 104 5.80 -9.92 0.92
CA SER A 104 5.82 -8.61 1.57
C SER A 104 6.38 -8.69 3.00
N HIS A 105 5.55 -8.48 4.00
CA HIS A 105 5.90 -8.44 5.43
C HIS A 105 5.83 -9.77 6.18
N ASN A 106 5.60 -10.90 5.48
CA ASN A 106 5.59 -12.23 6.11
C ASN A 106 7.02 -12.69 6.49
N PRO A 107 7.18 -13.67 7.39
CA PRO A 107 8.48 -14.24 7.76
C PRO A 107 9.32 -14.70 6.56
N PRO A 108 10.66 -14.86 6.71
CA PRO A 108 11.53 -15.28 5.62
C PRO A 108 11.23 -16.69 5.08
N THR A 109 10.54 -17.52 5.84
CA THR A 109 10.08 -18.87 5.45
C THR A 109 8.93 -18.87 4.47
N ASP A 110 8.26 -17.74 4.31
CA ASP A 110 7.13 -17.58 3.41
C ASP A 110 7.56 -16.95 2.08
N ASN A 111 6.76 -17.19 1.05
CA ASN A 111 6.80 -16.46 -0.20
C ASN A 111 5.37 -16.28 -0.74
N GLY A 112 5.22 -15.64 -1.89
CA GLY A 112 3.90 -15.40 -2.47
C GLY A 112 3.99 -15.08 -3.96
N ILE A 113 2.81 -14.96 -4.56
CA ILE A 113 2.60 -14.62 -5.97
C ILE A 113 1.53 -13.53 -6.02
N LYS A 114 1.88 -12.36 -6.55
CA LYS A 114 0.96 -11.30 -6.90
C LYS A 114 0.90 -11.16 -8.41
N LEU A 115 -0.27 -10.96 -8.96
CA LEU A 115 -0.52 -10.82 -10.39
C LEU A 115 -0.98 -9.39 -10.69
N PHE A 116 -0.48 -8.84 -11.79
CA PHE A 116 -0.77 -7.47 -12.23
C PHE A 116 -1.21 -7.47 -13.70
N ARG A 117 -2.06 -6.53 -14.04
CA ARG A 117 -2.44 -6.16 -15.40
C ARG A 117 -2.49 -4.64 -15.49
N ASP A 118 -1.74 -4.09 -16.42
CA ASP A 118 -1.68 -2.64 -16.63
C ASP A 118 -1.40 -1.83 -15.34
N GLY A 119 -0.40 -2.27 -14.57
CA GLY A 119 0.01 -1.64 -13.31
C GLY A 119 -0.89 -1.96 -12.10
N THR A 120 -2.05 -2.56 -12.27
CA THR A 120 -3.03 -2.83 -11.21
C THR A 120 -3.01 -4.30 -10.81
N GLU A 121 -3.13 -4.62 -9.52
CA GLU A 121 -3.31 -6.00 -9.05
C GLU A 121 -4.58 -6.62 -9.67
N PHE A 122 -4.57 -7.92 -9.91
CA PHE A 122 -5.75 -8.64 -10.41
C PHE A 122 -6.92 -8.47 -9.44
N ASP A 123 -8.09 -8.20 -10.01
CA ASP A 123 -9.36 -8.24 -9.29
C ASP A 123 -9.78 -9.68 -8.98
N ARG A 124 -10.81 -9.84 -8.16
CA ARG A 124 -11.31 -11.15 -7.73
C ARG A 124 -11.77 -12.05 -8.88
N ASP A 125 -12.28 -11.48 -9.96
CA ASP A 125 -12.75 -12.26 -11.11
C ASP A 125 -11.56 -12.78 -11.93
N ALA A 126 -10.52 -11.99 -12.10
CA ALA A 126 -9.27 -12.41 -12.73
C ALA A 126 -8.53 -13.47 -11.87
N GLU A 127 -8.48 -13.27 -10.54
CA GLU A 127 -7.92 -14.25 -9.60
C GLU A 127 -8.67 -15.58 -9.69
N ARG A 128 -10.01 -15.56 -9.70
CA ARG A 128 -10.88 -16.76 -9.82
C ARG A 128 -10.65 -17.49 -11.14
N ALA A 129 -10.52 -16.76 -12.25
CA ALA A 129 -10.23 -17.37 -13.53
C ALA A 129 -8.88 -18.13 -13.51
N VAL A 130 -7.87 -17.60 -12.83
CA VAL A 130 -6.60 -18.30 -12.64
C VAL A 130 -6.76 -19.53 -11.72
N GLU A 131 -7.51 -19.43 -10.62
CA GLU A 131 -7.79 -20.57 -9.72
C GLU A 131 -8.47 -21.74 -10.42
N GLU A 132 -9.47 -21.46 -11.23
CA GLU A 132 -10.19 -22.47 -12.03
C GLU A 132 -9.23 -23.16 -13.00
N ARG A 133 -8.37 -22.41 -13.69
CA ARG A 133 -7.39 -22.99 -14.61
C ARG A 133 -6.29 -23.79 -13.90
N VAL A 134 -5.90 -23.41 -12.70
CA VAL A 134 -4.98 -24.22 -11.87
C VAL A 134 -5.66 -25.52 -11.47
N ALA A 135 -6.93 -25.47 -11.06
CA ALA A 135 -7.71 -26.66 -10.66
C ALA A 135 -7.94 -27.63 -11.84
N ASP A 136 -8.14 -27.09 -13.04
CA ASP A 136 -8.37 -27.85 -14.27
C ASP A 136 -7.06 -28.29 -14.96
N GLU A 137 -5.90 -28.08 -14.32
CA GLU A 137 -4.58 -28.39 -14.88
C GLU A 137 -4.38 -27.79 -16.27
N ALA A 138 -4.52 -26.46 -16.40
CA ALA A 138 -4.46 -25.72 -17.67
C ALA A 138 -3.45 -26.32 -18.67
N ALA A 139 -3.91 -26.58 -19.88
CA ALA A 139 -3.08 -27.15 -20.93
C ALA A 139 -1.96 -26.18 -21.34
N VAL A 140 -0.80 -26.71 -21.70
CA VAL A 140 0.27 -25.93 -22.32
C VAL A 140 -0.11 -25.52 -23.75
N ALA A 141 0.51 -24.46 -24.27
CA ALA A 141 0.38 -24.09 -25.66
C ALA A 141 0.98 -25.19 -26.60
N PRO A 142 0.62 -25.20 -27.88
CA PRO A 142 1.32 -26.03 -28.88
C PRO A 142 2.84 -25.86 -28.77
N TRP A 143 3.61 -26.93 -28.99
CA TRP A 143 5.04 -26.92 -28.72
C TRP A 143 5.84 -25.86 -29.50
N ASP A 144 5.34 -25.45 -30.65
CA ASP A 144 5.91 -24.44 -31.54
C ASP A 144 5.48 -22.99 -31.20
N GLU A 145 4.61 -22.83 -30.22
CA GLU A 145 4.19 -21.54 -29.63
C GLU A 145 4.87 -21.25 -28.27
N TRP A 146 5.77 -22.13 -27.82
CA TRP A 146 6.50 -21.87 -26.58
C TRP A 146 7.49 -20.72 -26.78
N THR A 147 7.58 -19.85 -25.80
CA THR A 147 8.38 -18.60 -25.84
C THR A 147 9.68 -18.73 -25.08
N GLU A 148 10.59 -17.79 -25.30
CA GLU A 148 11.82 -17.66 -24.54
C GLU A 148 11.76 -16.43 -23.62
N ALA A 149 12.32 -16.58 -22.40
CA ALA A 149 12.42 -15.45 -21.49
C ALA A 149 13.61 -14.54 -21.84
N THR A 150 13.35 -13.26 -21.92
CA THR A 150 14.38 -12.22 -22.10
C THR A 150 14.65 -11.46 -20.81
N ARG A 151 15.80 -10.80 -20.68
CA ARG A 151 16.09 -9.93 -19.53
C ARG A 151 15.62 -8.51 -19.79
N THR A 152 15.16 -7.85 -18.73
CA THR A 152 14.85 -6.42 -18.70
C THR A 152 15.33 -5.81 -17.39
N ASP A 153 15.61 -4.53 -17.38
CA ASP A 153 15.99 -3.77 -16.18
C ASP A 153 15.13 -2.49 -16.12
N PRO A 154 13.95 -2.55 -15.51
CA PRO A 154 13.04 -1.41 -15.46
C PRO A 154 13.26 -0.50 -14.24
N LEU A 155 14.21 -0.81 -13.34
CA LEU A 155 14.33 -0.09 -12.07
C LEU A 155 14.66 1.40 -12.29
N ASP A 156 15.68 1.70 -13.08
CA ASP A 156 16.11 3.09 -13.31
C ASP A 156 14.97 3.96 -13.88
N GLY A 157 14.23 3.42 -14.87
CA GLY A 157 13.08 4.12 -15.45
C GLY A 157 11.96 4.39 -14.42
N TYR A 158 11.71 3.44 -13.51
CA TYR A 158 10.78 3.64 -12.42
C TYR A 158 11.27 4.74 -11.43
N LEU A 159 12.55 4.73 -11.07
CA LEU A 159 13.12 5.73 -10.16
C LEU A 159 13.10 7.13 -10.78
N ASP A 160 13.34 7.24 -12.09
CA ASP A 160 13.24 8.48 -12.85
C ASP A 160 11.81 9.03 -12.81
N ASP A 161 10.81 8.18 -13.08
CA ASP A 161 9.40 8.58 -13.06
C ASP A 161 8.94 8.98 -11.63
N VAL A 162 9.41 8.27 -10.57
CA VAL A 162 9.13 8.66 -9.16
C VAL A 162 9.71 10.05 -8.85
N ARG A 163 10.95 10.33 -9.28
CA ARG A 163 11.57 11.64 -9.07
C ARG A 163 10.81 12.76 -9.78
N GLU A 164 10.44 12.52 -11.05
CA GLU A 164 9.65 13.49 -11.83
C GLU A 164 8.30 13.75 -11.17
N TYR A 165 7.60 12.68 -10.77
CA TYR A 165 6.33 12.79 -10.06
C TYR A 165 6.45 13.57 -8.74
N ALA A 166 7.41 13.19 -7.89
CA ALA A 166 7.62 13.84 -6.60
C ALA A 166 8.04 15.30 -6.73
N ALA A 167 8.73 15.69 -7.80
CA ALA A 167 9.13 17.08 -8.06
C ALA A 167 7.94 18.03 -8.21
N GLY A 168 6.73 17.51 -8.49
CA GLY A 168 5.48 18.28 -8.50
C GLY A 168 5.00 18.72 -7.11
N PHE A 169 5.59 18.22 -6.01
CA PHE A 169 5.18 18.52 -4.64
C PHE A 169 6.23 19.37 -3.91
N GLY A 170 5.82 20.11 -2.91
CA GLY A 170 6.66 20.78 -1.91
C GLY A 170 7.94 21.45 -2.45
N ALA A 171 9.06 21.29 -1.75
CA ALA A 171 10.35 21.92 -2.04
C ALA A 171 11.46 20.91 -2.40
N PRO A 172 12.58 21.33 -3.07
CA PRO A 172 13.80 20.53 -3.21
C PRO A 172 14.34 20.06 -1.85
N LEU A 173 15.03 18.91 -1.83
CA LEU A 173 15.48 18.28 -0.58
C LEU A 173 16.87 18.74 -0.12
N ASP A 174 17.44 19.82 -0.73
CA ASP A 174 18.74 20.32 -0.36
C ASP A 174 18.77 20.72 1.12
N GLY A 175 19.68 20.11 1.89
CA GLY A 175 19.80 20.32 3.33
C GLY A 175 18.87 19.43 4.18
N LEU A 176 17.93 18.72 3.60
CA LEU A 176 17.07 17.79 4.34
C LEU A 176 17.84 16.51 4.67
N ARG A 177 17.91 16.14 5.94
CA ARG A 177 18.56 14.90 6.38
C ARG A 177 17.53 13.86 6.81
N VAL A 178 17.59 12.67 6.19
CA VAL A 178 16.60 11.58 6.36
C VAL A 178 17.27 10.26 6.71
N ALA A 179 16.77 9.56 7.73
CA ALA A 179 17.16 8.19 8.04
C ALA A 179 16.21 7.21 7.35
N VAL A 180 16.72 6.22 6.60
CA VAL A 180 15.90 5.22 5.92
C VAL A 180 16.27 3.82 6.38
N ASP A 181 15.36 3.14 7.07
CA ASP A 181 15.49 1.72 7.40
C ASP A 181 14.83 0.85 6.31
N CYS A 182 15.65 0.24 5.49
CA CYS A 182 15.21 -0.62 4.40
C CYS A 182 14.81 -2.04 4.85
N GLY A 183 15.01 -2.40 6.12
CA GLY A 183 14.68 -3.72 6.67
C GLY A 183 15.28 -4.90 5.89
N ASN A 184 16.45 -4.72 5.27
CA ASN A 184 17.06 -5.67 4.33
C ASN A 184 16.17 -6.05 3.12
N GLY A 185 15.15 -5.22 2.84
CA GLY A 185 14.15 -5.39 1.79
C GLY A 185 14.48 -4.65 0.49
N MET A 186 13.47 -4.59 -0.37
CA MET A 186 13.59 -4.06 -1.73
C MET A 186 13.55 -2.54 -1.81
N SER A 187 13.31 -1.82 -0.73
CA SER A 187 13.51 -0.36 -0.69
C SER A 187 14.99 0.03 -0.76
N ALA A 188 15.92 -0.88 -0.39
CA ALA A 188 17.35 -0.62 -0.40
C ALA A 188 17.92 -0.10 -1.73
N PRO A 189 17.59 -0.66 -2.90
CA PRO A 189 18.00 -0.12 -4.19
C PRO A 189 17.15 1.07 -4.67
N ALA A 190 16.07 1.43 -3.99
CA ALA A 190 15.10 2.41 -4.48
C ALA A 190 15.05 3.70 -3.64
N THR A 191 14.41 3.68 -2.47
CA THR A 191 14.12 4.88 -1.67
C THR A 191 15.35 5.74 -1.38
N PRO A 192 16.50 5.18 -0.89
CA PRO A 192 17.68 6.01 -0.63
C PRO A 192 18.24 6.66 -1.90
N THR A 193 18.11 6.00 -3.05
CA THR A 193 18.57 6.53 -4.34
C THR A 193 17.72 7.72 -4.77
N VAL A 194 16.40 7.56 -4.78
CA VAL A 194 15.44 8.62 -5.14
C VAL A 194 15.64 9.86 -4.25
N LEU A 195 15.71 9.67 -2.94
CA LEU A 195 15.85 10.81 -2.00
C LEU A 195 17.18 11.55 -2.19
N ARG A 196 18.31 10.83 -2.40
CA ARG A 196 19.61 11.47 -2.68
C ARG A 196 19.60 12.22 -4.00
N GLU A 197 18.98 11.69 -5.02
CA GLU A 197 18.87 12.34 -6.34
C GLU A 197 17.95 13.56 -6.31
N LEU A 198 17.00 13.60 -5.36
CA LEU A 198 16.19 14.79 -5.05
C LEU A 198 16.90 15.82 -4.17
N GLY A 199 18.12 15.53 -3.66
CA GLY A 199 18.98 16.47 -2.92
C GLY A 199 19.15 16.16 -1.43
N ALA A 200 18.51 15.12 -0.86
CA ALA A 200 18.60 14.81 0.57
C ALA A 200 19.96 14.20 0.99
N ASP A 201 20.38 14.49 2.22
CA ASP A 201 21.40 13.70 2.93
C ASP A 201 20.72 12.46 3.56
N VAL A 202 21.01 11.28 3.01
CA VAL A 202 20.34 10.04 3.41
C VAL A 202 21.28 9.09 4.11
N VAL A 203 20.96 8.78 5.37
CA VAL A 203 21.59 7.68 6.11
C VAL A 203 20.72 6.45 6.02
N THR A 204 21.30 5.31 5.66
CA THR A 204 20.55 4.08 5.40
C THR A 204 20.89 3.04 6.46
N LEU A 205 19.87 2.52 7.14
CA LEU A 205 19.92 1.37 8.03
C LEU A 205 19.43 0.13 7.26
N ASN A 206 20.04 -1.03 7.54
CA ASN A 206 19.66 -2.31 6.89
C ASN A 206 19.58 -2.20 5.35
N GLY A 207 20.48 -1.41 4.74
CA GLY A 207 20.46 -0.99 3.35
C GLY A 207 20.99 -2.03 2.34
N ASN A 208 21.20 -3.27 2.73
CA ASN A 208 21.53 -4.39 1.84
C ASN A 208 20.34 -5.35 1.73
N VAL A 209 20.06 -5.82 0.53
CA VAL A 209 19.02 -6.83 0.32
C VAL A 209 19.47 -8.18 0.89
N ASP A 210 18.74 -8.71 1.85
CA ASP A 210 18.97 -10.03 2.45
C ASP A 210 17.63 -10.69 2.82
N GLY A 211 17.27 -11.77 2.13
CA GLY A 211 16.00 -12.46 2.31
C GLY A 211 15.83 -13.22 3.64
N HIS A 212 16.85 -13.19 4.53
CA HIS A 212 16.72 -13.66 5.90
C HIS A 212 16.24 -12.56 6.86
N PHE A 213 16.24 -11.30 6.42
CA PHE A 213 15.88 -10.13 7.22
C PHE A 213 16.62 -10.05 8.57
N PRO A 214 17.98 -10.05 8.56
CA PRO A 214 18.78 -10.18 9.80
C PRO A 214 18.73 -8.91 10.66
N GLY A 215 18.47 -7.74 10.10
CA GLY A 215 18.43 -6.49 10.84
C GLY A 215 17.16 -6.34 11.68
N ARG A 216 16.03 -6.70 11.10
CA ARG A 216 14.72 -6.71 11.78
C ARG A 216 13.72 -7.56 10.98
N GLY A 217 12.56 -7.87 11.59
CA GLY A 217 11.47 -8.48 10.86
C GLY A 217 10.99 -7.60 9.69
N SER A 218 10.52 -8.23 8.62
CA SER A 218 10.10 -7.57 7.38
C SER A 218 8.88 -6.65 7.52
N LYS A 219 8.10 -6.77 8.64
CA LYS A 219 6.97 -5.90 8.95
C LYS A 219 7.46 -4.67 9.71
N PRO A 220 7.25 -3.43 9.22
CA PRO A 220 7.64 -2.22 9.93
C PRO A 220 6.58 -1.89 10.99
N THR A 221 6.84 -2.26 12.24
CA THR A 221 6.03 -1.89 13.41
C THR A 221 6.85 -1.02 14.35
N PRO A 222 6.24 -0.28 15.30
CA PRO A 222 7.00 0.50 16.28
C PRO A 222 8.08 -0.31 17.00
N GLU A 223 7.83 -1.59 17.26
CA GLU A 223 8.77 -2.49 17.93
C GLU A 223 9.91 -2.92 17.00
N THR A 224 9.62 -3.24 15.73
CA THR A 224 10.65 -3.64 14.78
C THR A 224 11.49 -2.46 14.29
N LEU A 225 10.97 -1.24 14.37
CA LEU A 225 11.66 0.00 14.04
C LEU A 225 12.43 0.61 15.24
N ALA A 226 12.61 -0.13 16.35
CA ALA A 226 13.27 0.37 17.56
C ALA A 226 14.66 0.97 17.27
N ASP A 227 15.45 0.34 16.39
CA ASP A 227 16.79 0.83 16.04
C ASP A 227 16.72 2.14 15.22
N LEU A 228 15.78 2.26 14.28
CA LEU A 228 15.57 3.51 13.53
C LEU A 228 15.13 4.64 14.47
N ARG A 229 14.16 4.36 15.34
CA ARG A 229 13.62 5.30 16.32
C ARG A 229 14.72 5.84 17.24
N ALA A 230 15.49 4.95 17.85
CA ALA A 230 16.63 5.32 18.70
C ALA A 230 17.70 6.08 17.90
N PHE A 231 18.00 5.64 16.67
CA PHE A 231 19.01 6.29 15.84
C PHE A 231 18.66 7.76 15.51
N VAL A 232 17.39 8.04 15.19
CA VAL A 232 16.92 9.40 14.92
C VAL A 232 16.93 10.23 16.20
N ALA A 233 16.34 9.73 17.29
CA ALA A 233 16.30 10.43 18.57
C ALA A 233 17.69 10.75 19.11
N ASP A 234 18.59 9.76 19.19
CA ASP A 234 19.96 9.93 19.70
C ASP A 234 20.77 10.93 18.88
N ALA A 235 20.58 10.95 17.55
CA ALA A 235 21.26 11.89 16.66
C ALA A 235 20.77 13.33 16.86
N ASN A 236 19.49 13.49 17.18
CA ASN A 236 18.85 14.78 17.42
C ASN A 236 19.03 15.28 18.85
N GLU A 237 19.32 14.38 19.81
CA GLU A 237 19.52 14.75 21.21
C GLU A 237 20.67 15.76 21.36
N GLY A 238 20.36 17.01 21.74
CA GLY A 238 21.33 18.09 21.98
C GLY A 238 21.76 18.83 20.70
N VAL A 239 21.05 18.73 19.60
CA VAL A 239 21.28 19.61 18.42
C VAL A 239 21.01 21.05 18.79
N ASP A 240 20.07 21.31 19.70
CA ASP A 240 19.72 22.65 20.23
C ASP A 240 20.54 23.08 21.46
N ASP A 241 21.53 22.29 21.95
CA ASP A 241 22.35 22.63 23.10
C ASP A 241 23.65 23.41 22.69
N PRO A 242 23.69 24.74 22.81
CA PRO A 242 24.86 25.55 22.44
C PRO A 242 26.10 25.25 23.28
N GLY A 243 26.02 24.38 24.30
CA GLY A 243 27.10 23.99 25.20
C GLY A 243 27.76 22.64 24.88
N ARG A 244 27.22 21.83 23.97
CA ARG A 244 27.76 20.51 23.67
C ARG A 244 28.91 20.57 22.68
N GLN A 245 30.14 20.44 23.17
CA GLN A 245 31.31 20.15 22.34
C GLN A 245 31.17 18.70 21.83
N ARG A 246 30.95 18.52 20.52
CA ARG A 246 31.02 17.19 19.86
C ARG A 246 32.46 16.65 19.98
N PRO A 247 32.64 15.33 20.21
CA PRO A 247 33.97 14.73 20.14
C PRO A 247 34.54 14.94 18.72
N ASP A 248 35.73 15.44 18.65
CA ASP A 248 36.50 15.86 17.50
C ASP A 248 36.36 14.94 16.28
N ALA A 249 35.53 15.29 15.30
CA ALA A 249 35.63 14.80 13.95
C ALA A 249 36.63 15.68 13.19
N GLU A 250 37.93 15.42 13.37
CA GLU A 250 38.98 16.04 12.53
C GLU A 250 38.71 15.68 11.07
N GLY A 251 38.06 16.56 10.32
CA GLY A 251 37.87 16.44 8.87
C GLY A 251 36.46 16.71 8.32
N ALA A 252 35.45 17.01 9.14
CA ALA A 252 34.17 17.51 8.65
C ALA A 252 34.28 19.01 8.40
N GLY A 253 33.99 19.45 7.18
CA GLY A 253 33.90 20.86 6.84
C GLY A 253 32.83 21.57 7.69
N ASP A 254 32.92 22.90 7.73
CA ASP A 254 32.10 23.87 8.46
C ASP A 254 30.60 23.85 8.01
N GLY A 255 29.95 22.66 8.00
CA GLY A 255 28.52 22.48 7.90
C GLY A 255 28.04 21.97 9.25
N ASP A 256 27.29 22.78 9.97
CA ASP A 256 26.54 22.33 11.14
C ASP A 256 25.78 21.06 10.78
N ALA A 257 26.13 19.92 11.41
CA ALA A 257 25.44 18.67 11.15
C ALA A 257 24.04 18.80 11.76
N GLU A 258 23.11 19.25 10.95
CA GLU A 258 21.69 19.28 11.30
C GLU A 258 21.22 17.88 11.68
N GLY A 259 20.27 17.79 12.61
CA GLY A 259 19.62 16.54 13.00
C GLY A 259 18.86 15.93 11.84
N PHE A 260 18.34 14.74 12.03
CA PHE A 260 17.40 14.16 11.06
C PHE A 260 16.06 14.90 11.13
N ALA A 261 15.53 15.28 9.98
CA ALA A 261 14.18 15.85 9.90
C ALA A 261 13.13 14.78 10.23
N PHE A 262 13.38 13.54 9.80
CA PHE A 262 12.52 12.38 10.09
C PHE A 262 13.21 11.07 9.68
N GLY A 263 12.58 9.94 10.06
CA GLY A 263 12.96 8.59 9.65
C GLY A 263 11.88 7.93 8.80
N ILE A 264 12.30 7.00 7.93
CA ILE A 264 11.42 6.18 7.08
C ILE A 264 11.71 4.70 7.33
N GLY A 265 10.67 3.89 7.58
CA GLY A 265 10.75 2.45 7.63
C GLY A 265 9.93 1.80 6.51
N HIS A 266 10.50 0.84 5.77
CA HIS A 266 9.80 0.06 4.76
C HIS A 266 9.62 -1.39 5.15
N ASP A 267 8.68 -2.09 4.50
CA ASP A 267 8.56 -3.54 4.56
C ASP A 267 9.43 -4.26 3.51
N GLY A 268 9.28 -5.58 3.40
CA GLY A 268 10.20 -6.41 2.61
C GLY A 268 10.18 -6.15 1.10
N ASP A 269 9.08 -5.68 0.53
CA ASP A 269 8.92 -5.44 -0.91
C ASP A 269 8.64 -3.96 -1.26
N ALA A 270 8.73 -3.06 -0.25
CA ALA A 270 8.65 -1.61 -0.38
C ALA A 270 7.29 -1.07 -0.86
N ASP A 271 6.21 -1.84 -0.68
CA ASP A 271 4.86 -1.35 -0.92
C ASP A 271 4.33 -0.53 0.28
N ARG A 272 4.96 -0.62 1.49
CA ARG A 272 4.58 0.11 2.71
C ARG A 272 5.62 1.13 3.15
N ILE A 273 5.12 2.11 3.91
CA ILE A 273 5.94 3.14 4.53
C ILE A 273 5.44 3.44 5.95
N VAL A 274 6.38 3.65 6.85
CA VAL A 274 6.15 4.17 8.21
C VAL A 274 7.05 5.38 8.42
N ILE A 275 6.53 6.43 9.01
CA ILE A 275 7.26 7.68 9.31
C ILE A 275 7.59 7.71 10.79
N VAL A 276 8.83 8.11 11.10
CA VAL A 276 9.34 8.37 12.45
C VAL A 276 9.71 9.84 12.53
N ASP A 277 9.20 10.55 13.51
CA ASP A 277 9.52 11.98 13.67
C ASP A 277 10.93 12.24 14.24
N ALA A 278 11.29 13.51 14.40
CA ALA A 278 12.59 13.93 14.89
C ALA A 278 12.90 13.48 16.33
N ASP A 279 11.88 13.20 17.13
CA ASP A 279 11.99 12.69 18.49
C ASP A 279 12.10 11.15 18.55
N GLY A 280 12.05 10.47 17.40
CA GLY A 280 12.08 9.01 17.30
C GLY A 280 10.73 8.36 17.58
N GLU A 281 9.63 9.12 17.56
CA GLU A 281 8.30 8.56 17.71
C GLU A 281 7.67 8.24 16.36
N VAL A 282 6.93 7.12 16.30
CA VAL A 282 6.22 6.72 15.08
C VAL A 282 5.02 7.65 14.87
N VAL A 283 4.99 8.33 13.75
CA VAL A 283 3.81 9.09 13.33
C VAL A 283 2.68 8.12 13.01
N HIS A 284 1.50 8.36 13.58
CA HIS A 284 0.36 7.49 13.36
C HIS A 284 0.03 7.39 11.85
N GLU A 285 -0.21 6.18 11.36
CA GLU A 285 -0.47 5.93 9.95
C GLU A 285 -1.61 6.77 9.36
N ASP A 286 -2.70 6.94 10.12
CA ASP A 286 -3.84 7.75 9.68
C ASP A 286 -3.55 9.25 9.68
N THR A 287 -2.54 9.71 10.43
CA THR A 287 -2.05 11.10 10.37
C THR A 287 -1.31 11.33 9.05
N VAL A 288 -0.42 10.40 8.68
CA VAL A 288 0.26 10.44 7.37
C VAL A 288 -0.75 10.40 6.22
N LEU A 289 -1.76 9.54 6.35
CA LEU A 289 -2.87 9.46 5.39
C LEU A 289 -3.63 10.78 5.29
N ALA A 290 -3.99 11.39 6.42
CA ALA A 290 -4.74 12.63 6.45
C ALA A 290 -3.95 13.79 5.80
N VAL A 291 -2.63 13.87 6.05
CA VAL A 291 -1.72 14.85 5.43
C VAL A 291 -1.68 14.68 3.91
N LEU A 292 -1.46 13.46 3.43
CA LEU A 292 -1.41 13.19 2.00
C LEU A 292 -2.78 13.41 1.32
N ALA A 293 -3.85 12.86 1.90
CA ALA A 293 -5.20 13.00 1.38
C ALA A 293 -5.63 14.46 1.24
N GLU A 294 -5.35 15.29 2.27
CA GLU A 294 -5.61 16.72 2.20
C GLU A 294 -4.81 17.39 1.10
N ARG A 295 -3.50 17.09 0.98
CA ARG A 295 -2.62 17.68 -0.03
C ARG A 295 -3.14 17.38 -1.44
N TYR A 296 -3.42 16.11 -1.74
CA TYR A 296 -3.95 15.70 -3.03
C TYR A 296 -5.33 16.33 -3.35
N THR A 297 -6.18 16.43 -2.34
CA THR A 297 -7.49 17.08 -2.49
C THR A 297 -7.35 18.56 -2.79
N ARG A 298 -6.47 19.26 -2.08
CA ARG A 298 -6.24 20.70 -2.20
C ARG A 298 -5.58 21.10 -3.52
N GLU A 299 -4.70 20.24 -4.05
CA GLU A 299 -4.01 20.45 -5.32
C GLU A 299 -4.84 20.03 -6.54
N SER A 300 -5.96 19.34 -6.32
CA SER A 300 -6.87 18.94 -7.39
C SER A 300 -7.66 20.14 -7.92
N ASP A 301 -7.82 20.19 -9.23
CA ASP A 301 -8.72 21.11 -9.95
C ASP A 301 -10.10 20.49 -10.22
N ALA A 302 -10.35 19.25 -9.80
CA ALA A 302 -11.62 18.57 -9.94
C ALA A 302 -12.71 19.25 -9.10
N ALA A 303 -13.96 19.28 -9.60
CA ALA A 303 -15.09 19.79 -8.85
C ALA A 303 -15.51 18.88 -7.69
N ASP A 304 -15.27 17.56 -7.82
CA ASP A 304 -15.53 16.53 -6.81
C ASP A 304 -14.28 15.66 -6.64
N PRO A 305 -13.25 16.11 -5.87
CA PRO A 305 -12.10 15.29 -5.57
C PRO A 305 -12.44 14.23 -4.52
N VAL A 306 -12.14 12.96 -4.85
CA VAL A 306 -12.47 11.79 -4.04
C VAL A 306 -11.20 11.14 -3.51
N VAL A 307 -11.17 10.85 -2.22
CA VAL A 307 -10.17 10.01 -1.57
C VAL A 307 -10.80 8.66 -1.23
N VAL A 308 -10.18 7.57 -1.69
CA VAL A 308 -10.65 6.20 -1.41
C VAL A 308 -9.84 5.62 -0.24
N THR A 309 -10.53 5.11 0.79
CA THR A 309 -9.87 4.47 1.94
C THR A 309 -10.68 3.28 2.46
N THR A 310 -10.27 2.72 3.61
CA THR A 310 -10.90 1.53 4.19
C THR A 310 -11.70 1.88 5.45
N PRO A 311 -12.66 1.04 5.86
CA PRO A 311 -13.55 1.36 6.98
C PRO A 311 -12.85 1.50 8.33
N ASN A 312 -11.66 0.90 8.48
CA ASN A 312 -10.86 0.99 9.69
C ASN A 312 -9.88 2.19 9.71
N ALA A 313 -9.90 3.02 8.69
CA ALA A 313 -9.15 4.28 8.67
C ALA A 313 -9.87 5.37 9.48
N SER A 314 -9.08 6.23 10.10
CA SER A 314 -9.55 7.26 11.02
C SER A 314 -10.47 8.31 10.38
N GLY A 315 -11.40 8.84 11.16
CA GLY A 315 -12.23 9.99 10.79
C GLY A 315 -11.45 11.30 10.60
N ARG A 316 -10.19 11.38 11.11
CA ARG A 316 -9.29 12.53 10.87
C ARG A 316 -9.01 12.76 9.39
N ILE A 317 -9.06 11.69 8.59
CA ILE A 317 -8.91 11.78 7.13
C ILE A 317 -10.10 12.52 6.52
N ASP A 318 -11.32 12.17 6.95
CA ASP A 318 -12.55 12.83 6.50
C ASP A 318 -12.59 14.31 6.87
N GLU A 319 -12.14 14.65 8.07
CA GLU A 319 -12.05 16.04 8.53
C GLU A 319 -11.14 16.86 7.60
N ARG A 320 -9.94 16.33 7.26
CA ARG A 320 -8.96 17.03 6.44
C ARG A 320 -9.39 17.11 4.97
N VAL A 321 -9.90 16.03 4.41
CA VAL A 321 -10.39 15.97 3.02
C VAL A 321 -11.58 16.90 2.83
N ARG A 322 -12.54 16.88 3.77
CA ARG A 322 -13.70 17.78 3.72
C ARG A 322 -13.30 19.26 3.85
N ALA A 323 -12.34 19.57 4.73
CA ALA A 323 -11.80 20.93 4.87
C ALA A 323 -11.08 21.41 3.59
N ALA A 324 -10.54 20.49 2.79
CA ALA A 324 -9.92 20.77 1.49
C ALA A 324 -10.94 20.82 0.31
N GLY A 325 -12.22 20.52 0.57
CA GLY A 325 -13.28 20.56 -0.44
C GLY A 325 -13.56 19.23 -1.15
N GLY A 326 -13.02 18.12 -0.67
CA GLY A 326 -13.24 16.78 -1.19
C GLY A 326 -14.14 15.91 -0.31
N ARG A 327 -14.28 14.64 -0.71
CA ARG A 327 -15.01 13.62 0.03
C ARG A 327 -14.23 12.32 0.11
N VAL A 328 -14.58 11.50 1.10
CA VAL A 328 -13.97 10.19 1.33
C VAL A 328 -14.97 9.10 0.99
N GLU A 329 -14.52 8.13 0.18
CA GLU A 329 -15.24 6.88 -0.07
C GLU A 329 -14.53 5.73 0.63
N ARG A 330 -15.33 4.90 1.33
CA ARG A 330 -14.81 3.71 2.04
C ARG A 330 -15.12 2.45 1.28
N VAL A 331 -14.09 1.62 1.09
CA VAL A 331 -14.19 0.37 0.36
C VAL A 331 -13.70 -0.79 1.22
N ARG A 332 -14.13 -1.99 0.91
CA ARG A 332 -13.74 -3.19 1.65
C ARG A 332 -12.22 -3.27 1.81
N LEU A 333 -11.77 -3.69 2.99
CA LEU A 333 -10.35 -3.86 3.32
C LEU A 333 -9.66 -4.79 2.30
N GLY A 334 -8.54 -4.35 1.77
CA GLY A 334 -7.78 -5.06 0.73
C GLY A 334 -8.39 -4.99 -0.67
N ALA A 335 -9.38 -4.11 -0.89
CA ALA A 335 -10.08 -3.94 -2.15
C ALA A 335 -9.98 -2.50 -2.70
N LEU A 336 -8.87 -1.80 -2.44
CA LEU A 336 -8.69 -0.41 -2.91
C LEU A 336 -8.85 -0.30 -4.43
N HIS A 337 -8.31 -1.26 -5.20
CA HIS A 337 -8.40 -1.24 -6.66
C HIS A 337 -9.84 -1.42 -7.16
N GLU A 338 -10.60 -2.35 -6.51
CA GLU A 338 -12.01 -2.55 -6.81
C GLU A 338 -12.82 -1.30 -6.48
N GLY A 339 -12.53 -0.64 -5.34
CA GLY A 339 -13.16 0.61 -4.95
C GLY A 339 -12.87 1.77 -5.90
N ILE A 340 -11.61 1.91 -6.32
CA ILE A 340 -11.24 2.89 -7.36
C ILE A 340 -12.03 2.65 -8.64
N ALA A 341 -12.17 1.37 -9.06
CA ALA A 341 -12.92 1.03 -10.26
C ALA A 341 -14.42 1.35 -10.09
N ALA A 342 -15.02 1.01 -8.94
CA ALA A 342 -16.43 1.30 -8.65
C ALA A 342 -16.75 2.80 -8.67
N VAL A 343 -15.94 3.63 -7.99
CA VAL A 343 -16.12 5.10 -8.01
C VAL A 343 -16.01 5.65 -9.44
N ARG A 344 -15.10 5.13 -10.26
CA ARG A 344 -14.97 5.52 -11.66
C ARG A 344 -16.19 5.12 -12.50
N GLU A 345 -16.72 3.91 -12.25
CA GLU A 345 -17.90 3.41 -12.96
C GLU A 345 -19.14 4.25 -12.62
N GLU A 346 -19.39 4.52 -11.34
CA GLU A 346 -20.48 5.39 -10.86
C GLU A 346 -20.38 6.80 -11.46
N ALA A 347 -19.19 7.41 -11.45
CA ALA A 347 -18.97 8.71 -12.03
C ALA A 347 -19.19 8.71 -13.55
N ASN A 348 -18.80 7.63 -14.24
CA ASN A 348 -19.04 7.48 -15.68
C ASN A 348 -20.53 7.31 -16.00
N GLU A 349 -21.26 6.51 -15.22
CA GLU A 349 -22.71 6.36 -15.37
C GLU A 349 -23.47 7.66 -15.09
N ALA A 350 -23.00 8.44 -14.12
CA ALA A 350 -23.55 9.76 -13.81
C ALA A 350 -23.17 10.83 -14.86
N GLY A 351 -22.23 10.53 -15.76
CA GLY A 351 -21.70 11.49 -16.75
C GLY A 351 -20.83 12.59 -16.13
N THR A 352 -20.29 12.34 -14.94
CA THR A 352 -19.45 13.27 -14.15
C THR A 352 -17.97 12.90 -14.16
N LEU A 353 -17.58 11.80 -14.85
CA LEU A 353 -16.18 11.39 -14.90
C LEU A 353 -15.35 12.39 -15.72
N GLY A 354 -14.43 13.09 -15.07
CA GLY A 354 -13.49 13.98 -15.73
C GLY A 354 -12.51 13.22 -16.65
N GLU A 355 -12.12 13.84 -17.75
CA GLU A 355 -11.14 13.33 -18.73
C GLU A 355 -9.71 13.24 -18.16
N ALA A 356 -9.48 12.49 -17.12
CA ALA A 356 -8.14 12.22 -16.59
C ALA A 356 -7.91 10.73 -16.41
N GLY A 357 -7.94 10.02 -17.53
CA GLY A 357 -7.54 8.62 -17.61
C GLY A 357 -6.20 8.38 -18.32
N ALA A 358 -5.53 9.40 -18.82
CA ALA A 358 -4.24 9.26 -19.49
C ALA A 358 -3.13 9.82 -18.59
N VAL A 359 -2.26 8.94 -18.11
CA VAL A 359 -0.97 9.29 -17.54
C VAL A 359 -0.13 9.95 -18.65
N GLY A 360 0.17 11.25 -18.49
CA GLY A 360 1.12 11.94 -19.35
C GLY A 360 0.52 12.96 -20.31
N GLU A 361 0.13 14.12 -19.78
CA GLU A 361 0.41 15.44 -20.36
C GLU A 361 -0.08 16.50 -19.37
N ALA A 362 0.85 17.18 -18.71
CA ALA A 362 0.56 18.46 -18.05
C ALA A 362 0.29 19.48 -19.14
N GLY A 363 -0.95 19.91 -19.27
CA GLY A 363 -1.22 21.00 -20.21
C GLY A 363 -2.68 21.19 -20.56
N ALA A 364 -3.19 22.29 -20.06
CA ALA A 364 -4.32 23.10 -20.47
C ALA A 364 -5.48 23.09 -19.47
N ALA A 365 -5.64 24.25 -18.81
CA ALA A 365 -6.83 24.63 -18.08
C ALA A 365 -8.07 24.50 -19.00
N GLY A 366 -8.84 23.42 -18.78
CA GLY A 366 -10.18 23.27 -19.30
C GLY A 366 -11.17 23.85 -18.30
N GLU A 367 -12.30 24.33 -18.77
CA GLU A 367 -13.37 24.92 -17.96
C GLU A 367 -13.74 23.97 -16.79
N VAL A 368 -13.94 24.55 -15.58
CA VAL A 368 -14.41 23.89 -14.39
C VAL A 368 -15.74 23.20 -14.72
N GLY A 369 -15.71 21.89 -14.94
CA GLY A 369 -16.86 21.03 -15.18
C GLY A 369 -17.15 20.18 -13.95
N ASP A 370 -18.37 19.64 -13.87
CA ASP A 370 -18.80 18.64 -12.85
C ASP A 370 -18.02 17.33 -13.04
N ASP A 371 -16.71 17.29 -12.71
CA ASP A 371 -15.90 16.09 -12.84
C ASP A 371 -15.53 15.51 -11.49
N THR A 372 -15.93 14.27 -11.28
CA THR A 372 -15.49 13.43 -10.16
C THR A 372 -14.13 12.85 -10.49
N ARG A 373 -13.14 13.05 -9.59
CA ARG A 373 -11.78 12.52 -9.77
C ARG A 373 -11.25 11.91 -8.51
N ILE A 374 -10.80 10.66 -8.59
CA ILE A 374 -10.06 10.03 -7.48
C ILE A 374 -8.66 10.62 -7.47
N VAL A 375 -8.32 11.33 -6.39
CA VAL A 375 -7.05 12.02 -6.24
C VAL A 375 -6.03 11.22 -5.46
N PHE A 376 -6.48 10.37 -4.53
CA PHE A 376 -5.63 9.54 -3.69
C PHE A 376 -6.40 8.32 -3.19
N ALA A 377 -5.71 7.19 -2.99
CA ALA A 377 -6.33 6.04 -2.34
C ALA A 377 -5.34 5.40 -1.37
N ALA A 378 -5.81 4.94 -0.21
CA ALA A 378 -4.91 4.41 0.81
C ALA A 378 -5.58 3.47 1.80
N GLU A 379 -4.80 2.49 2.28
CA GLU A 379 -4.97 1.80 3.56
C GLU A 379 -3.84 2.24 4.51
N PRO A 380 -3.98 2.08 5.81
CA PRO A 380 -2.87 2.31 6.74
C PRO A 380 -1.56 1.70 6.24
N TRP A 381 -0.51 2.54 6.11
CA TRP A 381 0.83 2.25 5.57
C TRP A 381 0.92 1.97 4.07
N LYS A 382 -0.17 1.97 3.31
CA LYS A 382 -0.22 1.64 1.89
C LYS A 382 -0.89 2.75 1.11
N HIS A 383 -0.20 3.38 0.21
CA HIS A 383 -0.66 4.54 -0.53
C HIS A 383 -0.66 4.28 -2.03
N ILE A 384 -1.73 4.68 -2.71
CA ILE A 384 -1.86 4.70 -4.17
C ILE A 384 -1.90 6.15 -4.62
N HIS A 385 -0.86 6.58 -5.28
CA HIS A 385 -0.73 7.89 -5.89
C HIS A 385 -1.38 7.86 -7.27
N VAL A 386 -2.70 8.06 -7.33
CA VAL A 386 -3.54 7.73 -8.51
C VAL A 386 -3.08 8.43 -9.80
N ALA A 387 -2.54 9.64 -9.70
CA ALA A 387 -1.96 10.34 -10.84
C ALA A 387 -0.63 9.76 -11.33
N PHE A 388 0.11 9.04 -10.46
CA PHE A 388 1.34 8.33 -10.79
C PHE A 388 1.06 6.93 -11.33
N GLY A 389 0.13 6.23 -10.67
CA GLY A 389 -0.25 4.88 -11.08
C GLY A 389 -1.28 4.23 -10.17
N GLY A 390 -1.83 3.09 -10.62
CA GLY A 390 -2.87 2.34 -9.94
C GLY A 390 -2.34 1.32 -8.91
N TRP A 391 -1.16 1.48 -8.36
CA TRP A 391 -0.54 0.51 -7.44
C TRP A 391 -0.14 1.14 -6.11
N ILE A 392 0.03 0.31 -5.09
CA ILE A 392 0.53 0.73 -3.78
C ILE A 392 2.03 0.99 -3.88
N ASP A 393 2.49 2.17 -3.45
CA ASP A 393 3.85 2.65 -3.66
C ASP A 393 4.45 3.35 -2.44
N GLY A 394 5.24 2.61 -1.66
CA GLY A 394 5.96 3.17 -0.52
C GLY A 394 7.15 4.05 -0.92
N VAL A 395 7.73 3.83 -2.11
CA VAL A 395 8.89 4.62 -2.61
C VAL A 395 8.43 6.00 -3.08
N ALA A 396 7.34 6.06 -3.86
CA ALA A 396 6.72 7.32 -4.26
C ALA A 396 6.23 8.10 -3.03
N SER A 397 5.62 7.40 -2.06
CA SER A 397 5.21 8.02 -0.79
C SER A 397 6.39 8.64 -0.04
N ALA A 398 7.53 7.95 0.03
CA ALA A 398 8.73 8.48 0.68
C ALA A 398 9.22 9.77 0.01
N ALA A 399 9.23 9.80 -1.32
CA ALA A 399 9.66 10.96 -2.10
C ALA A 399 8.69 12.15 -1.93
N VAL A 400 7.38 11.91 -2.04
CA VAL A 400 6.36 12.96 -1.86
C VAL A 400 6.39 13.52 -0.43
N ILE A 401 6.39 12.65 0.59
CA ILE A 401 6.45 13.09 1.99
C ILE A 401 7.73 13.90 2.25
N ALA A 402 8.88 13.45 1.77
CA ALA A 402 10.14 14.19 1.94
C ALA A 402 10.05 15.59 1.32
N ARG A 403 9.45 15.72 0.15
CA ARG A 403 9.23 17.01 -0.54
C ARG A 403 8.32 17.95 0.27
N LEU A 404 7.25 17.40 0.86
CA LEU A 404 6.32 18.17 1.71
C LEU A 404 7.02 18.60 3.01
N VAL A 405 7.81 17.70 3.63
CA VAL A 405 8.59 18.02 4.83
C VAL A 405 9.67 19.07 4.55
N ALA A 406 10.31 19.05 3.39
CA ALA A 406 11.28 20.07 2.98
C ALA A 406 10.64 21.46 2.82
N ASP A 407 9.38 21.54 2.46
CA ASP A 407 8.63 22.78 2.26
C ASP A 407 8.09 23.38 3.57
N GLU A 408 7.46 22.54 4.39
CA GLU A 408 6.66 23.00 5.53
C GLU A 408 7.19 22.49 6.89
N GLY A 409 8.00 21.43 6.91
CA GLY A 409 8.37 20.70 8.12
C GLY A 409 7.30 19.69 8.56
N LEU A 410 7.72 18.58 9.18
CA LEU A 410 6.82 17.49 9.58
C LEU A 410 5.78 17.92 10.62
N ASP A 411 6.19 18.72 11.60
CA ASP A 411 5.29 19.20 12.65
C ASP A 411 4.21 20.13 12.12
N ALA A 412 4.55 21.04 11.20
CA ALA A 412 3.56 21.92 10.57
C ALA A 412 2.55 21.15 9.70
N LEU A 413 3.00 20.09 9.02
CA LEU A 413 2.11 19.19 8.27
C LEU A 413 1.13 18.42 9.18
N ARG A 414 1.56 18.08 10.39
CA ARG A 414 0.75 17.34 11.38
C ARG A 414 -0.18 18.25 12.19
N GLU A 415 0.23 19.48 12.46
CA GLU A 415 -0.47 20.39 13.36
C GLU A 415 -1.98 20.52 13.07
N PRO A 416 -2.45 20.57 11.80
CA PRO A 416 -3.87 20.64 11.53
C PRO A 416 -4.62 19.31 11.72
N VAL A 417 -3.94 18.19 11.95
CA VAL A 417 -4.57 16.86 12.10
C VAL A 417 -4.84 16.59 13.56
N THR A 418 -6.11 16.47 13.93
CA THR A 418 -6.51 16.13 15.31
C THR A 418 -6.25 14.64 15.57
N GLU A 419 -5.23 14.33 16.37
CA GLU A 419 -4.96 12.97 16.81
C GLU A 419 -5.74 12.65 18.08
N ARG A 420 -6.55 11.57 18.05
CA ARG A 420 -7.27 11.04 19.20
C ARG A 420 -6.72 9.66 19.58
N PRO A 421 -6.81 9.26 20.84
CA PRO A 421 -6.48 7.91 21.26
C PRO A 421 -7.24 6.86 20.46
N TYR A 422 -6.52 5.81 20.03
CA TYR A 422 -7.06 4.71 19.22
C TYR A 422 -6.94 3.38 19.95
N ARG A 423 -7.94 2.52 19.80
CA ARG A 423 -7.93 1.15 20.31
C ARG A 423 -8.43 0.17 19.26
N LYS A 424 -7.85 -1.01 19.32
CA LYS A 424 -8.28 -2.17 18.55
C LYS A 424 -8.38 -3.37 19.46
N VAL A 425 -9.59 -3.90 19.62
CA VAL A 425 -9.89 -5.03 20.50
C VAL A 425 -10.50 -6.18 19.69
N SER A 426 -10.36 -7.41 20.20
CA SER A 426 -10.92 -8.61 19.57
C SER A 426 -11.80 -9.33 20.57
N VAL A 427 -13.09 -9.46 20.25
CA VAL A 427 -14.07 -10.21 21.04
C VAL A 427 -14.21 -11.61 20.43
N SER A 428 -14.03 -12.65 21.24
CA SER A 428 -14.12 -14.04 20.78
C SER A 428 -15.50 -14.34 20.21
N CYS A 429 -15.56 -14.86 18.98
CA CYS A 429 -16.80 -15.21 18.30
C CYS A 429 -16.53 -16.41 17.39
N PRO A 430 -17.22 -17.56 17.57
CA PRO A 430 -17.11 -18.70 16.69
C PRO A 430 -17.40 -18.34 15.23
N ASP A 431 -16.72 -18.97 14.29
CA ASP A 431 -16.85 -18.64 12.86
C ASP A 431 -18.28 -18.83 12.33
N ASP A 432 -18.98 -19.86 12.83
CA ASP A 432 -20.38 -20.17 12.48
C ASP A 432 -21.41 -19.22 13.11
N ALA A 433 -21.02 -18.45 14.13
CA ALA A 433 -21.87 -17.46 14.75
C ALA A 433 -21.69 -16.04 14.19
N LYS A 434 -20.60 -15.76 13.45
CA LYS A 434 -20.26 -14.41 13.01
C LYS A 434 -21.37 -13.71 12.22
N GLU A 435 -21.99 -14.43 11.27
CA GLU A 435 -23.06 -13.86 10.45
C GLU A 435 -24.26 -13.42 11.31
N SER A 436 -24.75 -14.30 12.18
CA SER A 436 -25.89 -14.00 13.07
C SER A 436 -25.56 -12.92 14.10
N VAL A 437 -24.30 -12.83 14.55
CA VAL A 437 -23.82 -11.76 15.43
C VAL A 437 -23.82 -10.42 14.70
N MET A 438 -23.28 -10.37 13.48
CA MET A 438 -23.25 -9.13 12.70
C MET A 438 -24.65 -8.63 12.35
N ASP A 439 -25.55 -9.50 11.88
CA ASP A 439 -26.96 -9.15 11.61
C ASP A 439 -27.64 -8.52 12.83
N ARG A 440 -27.35 -9.03 14.03
CA ARG A 440 -27.86 -8.47 15.29
C ARG A 440 -27.24 -7.12 15.61
N LEU A 441 -25.92 -6.97 15.40
CA LEU A 441 -25.17 -5.74 15.67
C LEU A 441 -25.61 -4.58 14.78
N GLU A 442 -26.07 -4.83 13.55
CA GLU A 442 -26.65 -3.79 12.68
C GLU A 442 -27.86 -3.08 13.29
N THR A 443 -28.52 -3.70 14.25
CA THR A 443 -29.63 -3.09 14.98
C THR A 443 -29.20 -2.63 16.38
N THR A 444 -28.51 -3.50 17.13
CA THR A 444 -28.23 -3.24 18.56
C THR A 444 -27.17 -2.17 18.80
N LEU A 445 -26.19 -2.01 17.91
CA LEU A 445 -25.21 -0.93 18.02
C LEU A 445 -25.82 0.45 17.77
N PRO A 446 -26.58 0.69 16.68
CA PRO A 446 -27.28 1.97 16.51
C PRO A 446 -28.28 2.27 17.63
N ASP A 447 -28.96 1.25 18.16
CA ASP A 447 -29.89 1.44 19.31
C ASP A 447 -29.14 1.87 20.58
N ALA A 448 -27.92 1.39 20.81
CA ALA A 448 -27.08 1.79 21.95
C ALA A 448 -26.50 3.20 21.79
N PHE A 449 -26.27 3.64 20.54
CA PHE A 449 -25.68 4.94 20.21
C PHE A 449 -26.57 5.73 19.22
N PRO A 450 -27.74 6.19 19.65
CA PRO A 450 -28.76 6.77 18.76
C PRO A 450 -28.38 8.12 18.12
N ASP A 451 -27.34 8.78 18.63
CA ASP A 451 -26.87 10.08 18.12
C ASP A 451 -25.73 9.90 17.07
N ALA A 452 -25.28 8.68 16.82
CA ALA A 452 -24.22 8.40 15.84
C ALA A 452 -24.78 8.25 14.41
N ALA A 453 -24.02 8.72 13.43
CA ALA A 453 -24.26 8.34 12.04
C ALA A 453 -23.81 6.88 11.82
N VAL A 454 -24.58 6.11 11.06
CA VAL A 454 -24.40 4.66 10.90
C VAL A 454 -24.05 4.34 9.46
N ASP A 455 -23.01 3.54 9.26
CA ASP A 455 -22.63 2.90 8.00
C ASP A 455 -22.50 1.38 8.23
N THR A 456 -23.16 0.57 7.41
CA THR A 456 -23.20 -0.89 7.53
C THR A 456 -22.58 -1.61 6.32
N ASP A 457 -22.03 -0.92 5.34
CA ASP A 457 -21.55 -1.52 4.09
C ASP A 457 -20.36 -2.49 4.32
N HIS A 458 -19.55 -2.23 5.37
CA HIS A 458 -18.32 -3.01 5.62
C HIS A 458 -18.15 -3.45 7.07
N GLY A 459 -19.24 -3.71 7.75
CA GLY A 459 -19.37 -3.91 9.18
C GLY A 459 -20.27 -2.84 9.76
N VAL A 460 -20.34 -2.68 11.07
CA VAL A 460 -21.14 -1.60 11.69
C VAL A 460 -20.19 -0.49 12.13
N ARG A 461 -20.15 0.61 11.38
CA ARG A 461 -19.40 1.82 11.71
C ARG A 461 -20.34 2.88 12.27
N LEU A 462 -19.97 3.45 13.38
CA LEU A 462 -20.65 4.57 14.02
C LEU A 462 -19.71 5.78 14.03
N GLU A 463 -20.21 6.93 13.56
CA GLU A 463 -19.49 8.21 13.61
C GLU A 463 -20.25 9.19 14.48
N PHE A 464 -19.54 9.83 15.41
CA PHE A 464 -20.10 10.78 16.37
C PHE A 464 -19.85 12.23 15.92
N ALA A 465 -20.62 13.16 16.48
CA ALA A 465 -20.55 14.58 16.10
C ALA A 465 -19.19 15.25 16.42
N ASP A 466 -18.42 14.68 17.35
CA ASP A 466 -17.08 15.11 17.73
C ASP A 466 -15.97 14.46 16.87
N ALA A 467 -16.37 13.76 15.78
CA ALA A 467 -15.53 12.98 14.89
C ALA A 467 -14.86 11.77 15.56
N SER A 468 -15.21 11.39 16.77
CA SER A 468 -14.94 10.05 17.28
C SER A 468 -15.71 9.00 16.50
N TRP A 469 -15.22 7.77 16.46
CA TRP A 469 -15.85 6.70 15.72
C TRP A 469 -15.56 5.33 16.31
N THR A 470 -16.40 4.36 15.98
CA THR A 470 -16.16 2.94 16.22
C THR A 470 -16.55 2.11 15.01
N LEU A 471 -15.87 1.01 14.78
CA LEU A 471 -16.18 0.01 13.74
C LEU A 471 -16.16 -1.38 14.35
N VAL A 472 -17.23 -2.12 14.17
CA VAL A 472 -17.32 -3.53 14.53
C VAL A 472 -17.44 -4.36 13.26
N ARG A 473 -16.51 -5.34 13.08
CA ARG A 473 -16.54 -6.21 11.91
C ARG A 473 -15.98 -7.60 12.21
N PRO A 474 -16.40 -8.65 11.48
CA PRO A 474 -15.87 -10.00 11.65
C PRO A 474 -14.43 -10.09 11.17
N SER A 475 -13.62 -10.92 11.83
CA SER A 475 -12.33 -11.33 11.30
C SER A 475 -12.55 -12.37 10.19
N GLY A 476 -11.87 -12.18 9.04
CA GLY A 476 -11.94 -13.15 7.94
C GLY A 476 -11.09 -14.41 8.14
N THR A 477 -10.20 -14.42 9.14
CA THR A 477 -9.19 -15.48 9.31
C THR A 477 -9.16 -16.08 10.70
N GLU A 478 -9.82 -15.48 11.69
CA GLU A 478 -9.71 -15.87 13.09
C GLU A 478 -11.07 -15.81 13.79
N PRO A 479 -11.35 -16.65 14.80
CA PRO A 479 -12.66 -16.79 15.44
C PRO A 479 -12.98 -15.65 16.40
N TYR A 480 -13.04 -14.43 15.90
CA TYR A 480 -13.44 -13.23 16.66
C TYR A 480 -14.06 -12.13 15.79
N VAL A 481 -14.74 -11.23 16.43
CA VAL A 481 -15.17 -9.93 15.90
C VAL A 481 -14.21 -8.87 16.40
N ARG A 482 -13.82 -7.95 15.54
CA ARG A 482 -12.91 -6.83 15.87
C ARG A 482 -13.70 -5.58 16.14
N VAL A 483 -13.33 -4.89 17.20
CA VAL A 483 -13.76 -3.54 17.54
C VAL A 483 -12.59 -2.61 17.31
N TYR A 484 -12.81 -1.57 16.53
CA TYR A 484 -11.89 -0.44 16.34
C TYR A 484 -12.58 0.79 16.90
N ALA A 485 -11.86 1.63 17.62
CA ALA A 485 -12.41 2.87 18.13
C ALA A 485 -11.35 3.97 18.21
N GLU A 486 -11.76 5.19 17.99
CA GLU A 486 -10.97 6.40 18.16
C GLU A 486 -11.85 7.47 18.82
N SER A 487 -11.42 7.97 19.98
CA SER A 487 -12.15 8.96 20.78
C SER A 487 -11.21 9.56 21.81
N ASP A 488 -11.52 10.76 22.31
CA ASP A 488 -10.83 11.34 23.45
C ASP A 488 -10.97 10.48 24.72
N ASP A 489 -12.11 9.78 24.88
CA ASP A 489 -12.33 8.77 25.92
C ASP A 489 -12.51 7.38 25.29
N VAL A 490 -11.47 6.92 24.61
CA VAL A 490 -11.51 5.69 23.81
C VAL A 490 -11.76 4.44 24.68
N ASP A 491 -11.27 4.41 25.92
CA ASP A 491 -11.42 3.25 26.79
C ASP A 491 -12.89 3.10 27.25
N ALA A 492 -13.60 4.21 27.50
CA ALA A 492 -15.04 4.18 27.78
C ALA A 492 -15.85 3.76 26.55
N LEU A 493 -15.57 4.34 25.37
CA LEU A 493 -16.23 3.97 24.12
C LEU A 493 -16.05 2.48 23.80
N VAL A 494 -14.84 1.97 23.92
CA VAL A 494 -14.55 0.54 23.68
C VAL A 494 -15.33 -0.34 24.66
N ALA A 495 -15.34 -0.02 25.94
CA ALA A 495 -16.06 -0.82 26.95
C ALA A 495 -17.56 -0.90 26.63
N GLU A 496 -18.20 0.22 26.26
CA GLU A 496 -19.62 0.24 25.89
C GLU A 496 -19.90 -0.58 24.62
N VAL A 497 -19.02 -0.50 23.61
CA VAL A 497 -19.15 -1.27 22.37
C VAL A 497 -18.92 -2.77 22.63
N GLU A 498 -17.91 -3.13 23.44
CA GLU A 498 -17.64 -4.52 23.82
C GLU A 498 -18.83 -5.16 24.54
N ASP A 499 -19.48 -4.46 25.46
CA ASP A 499 -20.67 -4.95 26.16
C ASP A 499 -21.81 -5.31 25.18
N VAL A 500 -22.03 -4.48 24.15
CA VAL A 500 -23.03 -4.76 23.11
C VAL A 500 -22.61 -5.97 22.25
N VAL A 501 -21.33 -6.04 21.84
CA VAL A 501 -20.80 -7.16 21.05
C VAL A 501 -20.86 -8.47 21.83
N GLU A 502 -20.44 -8.49 23.10
CA GLU A 502 -20.51 -9.68 23.95
C GLU A 502 -21.96 -10.15 24.18
N SER A 503 -22.90 -9.22 24.34
CA SER A 503 -24.32 -9.52 24.45
C SER A 503 -24.87 -10.14 23.16
N ALA A 504 -24.43 -9.65 21.99
CA ALA A 504 -24.81 -10.21 20.68
C ALA A 504 -24.25 -11.62 20.48
N VAL A 505 -22.98 -11.84 20.86
CA VAL A 505 -22.33 -13.15 20.80
C VAL A 505 -22.99 -14.16 21.75
N ALA A 506 -23.32 -13.76 22.98
CA ALA A 506 -23.96 -14.63 23.95
C ALA A 506 -25.38 -15.06 23.55
N ALA A 507 -26.00 -14.33 22.64
CA ALA A 507 -27.37 -14.56 22.17
C ALA A 507 -27.44 -15.22 20.78
N ALA A 508 -26.32 -15.48 20.14
CA ALA A 508 -26.18 -16.16 18.86
C ALA A 508 -25.93 -17.66 19.05
#